data_5103244a1a080d5b26858df02bb18f03
#
_entry.id   5103244a1a080d5b26858df02bb18f03
#
_cell.length_a   1.000
_cell.length_b   1.000
_cell.length_c   1.000
_cell.angle_alpha   90.00
_cell.angle_beta   90.00
_cell.angle_gamma   90.00
#
_symmetry.space_group_name_H-M   'P 1'
#
loop_
_entity.id
_entity.type
_entity.pdbx_description
1 polymer ?
#
loop_
_entity_poly.entity_id
_entity_poly.type
_entity_poly.pdbx_seq_one_letter_code
_entity_poly.pdbx_strand_id
1 'polypeptide(L)'
;MDTTLDPGLGLRIRRTESLTSLIRRELERMIEVGELKAGDRLNENALAAKLGVSRGPVREACRGLEQSGLVHVIVNRGVFVREISNREAAELYDIRAALYALAGRLLASKITKKQVTELRRMVREMEEAADKGELNVFYPLNVRFHEAIVQFSGNGRLLSMCTSVHREMHLFRRRTLDMPGRMKISNAEHASIVDALEAKHGDRAARLMEDHVLKSRELLFGPLGTPAD
;
A
#
# COMPACT_ATOMS: atom_id res chain seq x y z
N MET A 1 -24.35 -31.82 -44.32
CA MET A 1 -24.10 -31.95 -42.86
C MET A 1 -23.72 -30.58 -42.35
N ASP A 2 -24.70 -29.93 -41.85
CA ASP A 2 -24.60 -28.51 -41.40
C ASP A 2 -24.28 -28.51 -39.92
N THR A 3 -23.08 -28.07 -39.57
CA THR A 3 -22.62 -27.94 -38.18
C THR A 3 -22.80 -26.48 -37.75
N THR A 4 -24.04 -26.14 -37.39
CA THR A 4 -24.33 -24.89 -36.71
C THR A 4 -23.75 -24.96 -35.30
N LEU A 5 -22.67 -24.18 -35.06
CA LEU A 5 -22.15 -23.90 -33.72
C LEU A 5 -23.20 -23.08 -32.94
N ASP A 6 -23.63 -23.62 -31.82
CA ASP A 6 -24.56 -22.97 -30.88
C ASP A 6 -23.91 -21.67 -30.30
N PRO A 7 -24.56 -20.49 -30.49
CA PRO A 7 -24.03 -19.21 -29.96
C PRO A 7 -24.26 -19.04 -28.46
N GLY A 8 -24.72 -20.07 -27.73
CA GLY A 8 -25.17 -19.98 -26.34
C GLY A 8 -24.12 -20.24 -25.24
N LEU A 9 -22.87 -20.58 -25.58
CA LEU A 9 -21.83 -20.83 -24.59
C LEU A 9 -21.16 -19.50 -24.16
N GLY A 10 -21.94 -18.57 -23.68
CA GLY A 10 -21.42 -17.40 -22.96
C GLY A 10 -20.70 -17.87 -21.70
N LEU A 11 -19.37 -17.85 -21.72
CA LEU A 11 -18.54 -17.99 -20.52
C LEU A 11 -19.01 -16.95 -19.49
N ARG A 12 -19.96 -17.32 -18.63
CA ARG A 12 -20.26 -16.60 -17.39
C ARG A 12 -19.06 -16.80 -16.47
N ILE A 13 -18.01 -16.02 -16.70
CA ILE A 13 -16.95 -15.85 -15.72
C ILE A 13 -17.58 -15.15 -14.53
N ARG A 14 -18.13 -15.93 -13.58
CA ARG A 14 -18.31 -15.43 -12.22
C ARG A 14 -16.92 -14.97 -11.81
N ARG A 15 -16.77 -13.70 -11.43
CA ARG A 15 -15.61 -13.17 -10.72
C ARG A 15 -15.53 -13.79 -9.33
N THR A 16 -15.36 -15.09 -9.26
CA THR A 16 -14.79 -15.77 -8.10
C THR A 16 -13.30 -15.49 -8.18
N GLU A 17 -12.81 -14.82 -7.18
CA GLU A 17 -11.38 -14.54 -7.04
C GLU A 17 -10.59 -15.83 -7.23
N SER A 18 -9.58 -15.81 -8.10
CA SER A 18 -8.82 -17.03 -8.40
C SER A 18 -8.05 -17.48 -7.15
N LEU A 19 -7.86 -18.78 -6.97
CA LEU A 19 -7.04 -19.34 -5.89
C LEU A 19 -5.64 -18.69 -5.87
N THR A 20 -5.06 -18.44 -7.03
CA THR A 20 -3.79 -17.73 -7.19
C THR A 20 -3.84 -16.32 -6.59
N SER A 21 -4.93 -15.58 -6.79
CA SER A 21 -5.10 -14.25 -6.22
C SER A 21 -5.24 -14.28 -4.71
N LEU A 22 -5.93 -15.29 -4.16
CA LEU A 22 -6.04 -15.49 -2.71
C LEU A 22 -4.69 -15.80 -2.08
N ILE A 23 -3.93 -16.72 -2.69
CA ILE A 23 -2.57 -17.07 -2.24
C ILE A 23 -1.65 -15.85 -2.30
N ARG A 24 -1.68 -15.09 -3.40
CA ARG A 24 -0.86 -13.89 -3.54
C ARG A 24 -1.14 -12.90 -2.43
N ARG A 25 -2.41 -12.61 -2.11
CA ARG A 25 -2.76 -11.72 -0.99
C ARG A 25 -2.30 -12.26 0.35
N GLU A 26 -2.39 -13.56 0.57
CA GLU A 26 -1.90 -14.14 1.82
C GLU A 26 -0.39 -14.02 1.95
N LEU A 27 0.35 -14.23 0.87
CA LEU A 27 1.80 -14.01 0.84
C LEU A 27 2.15 -12.53 1.04
N GLU A 28 1.43 -11.60 0.39
CA GLU A 28 1.54 -10.16 0.62
C GLU A 28 1.34 -9.83 2.10
N ARG A 29 0.27 -10.36 2.73
CA ARG A 29 0.02 -10.19 4.17
C ARG A 29 1.16 -10.73 5.02
N MET A 30 1.66 -11.94 4.72
CA MET A 30 2.76 -12.56 5.47
C MET A 30 4.05 -11.71 5.42
N ILE A 31 4.31 -11.07 4.28
CA ILE A 31 5.42 -10.11 4.14
C ILE A 31 5.14 -8.85 4.95
N GLU A 32 3.93 -8.29 4.86
CA GLU A 32 3.52 -7.06 5.58
C GLU A 32 3.59 -7.19 7.10
N VAL A 33 3.21 -8.34 7.64
CA VAL A 33 3.27 -8.58 9.10
C VAL A 33 4.62 -9.12 9.57
N GLY A 34 5.57 -9.36 8.65
CA GLY A 34 6.92 -9.84 8.96
C GLY A 34 7.02 -11.34 9.24
N GLU A 35 6.00 -12.14 8.89
CA GLU A 35 6.09 -13.60 8.88
C GLU A 35 7.07 -14.09 7.81
N LEU A 36 7.15 -13.35 6.69
CA LEU A 36 8.17 -13.48 5.66
C LEU A 36 8.99 -12.18 5.68
N LYS A 37 10.26 -12.27 6.03
CA LYS A 37 11.17 -11.12 6.17
C LYS A 37 11.89 -10.84 4.86
N ALA A 38 12.39 -9.62 4.71
CA ALA A 38 13.30 -9.27 3.63
C ALA A 38 14.48 -10.26 3.58
N GLY A 39 14.82 -10.75 2.39
CA GLY A 39 15.84 -11.77 2.16
C GLY A 39 15.37 -13.22 2.35
N ASP A 40 14.21 -13.46 2.96
CA ASP A 40 13.70 -14.82 3.14
C ASP A 40 13.41 -15.50 1.81
N ARG A 41 13.80 -16.77 1.73
CA ARG A 41 13.47 -17.60 0.57
C ARG A 41 12.05 -18.13 0.66
N LEU A 42 11.23 -17.87 -0.37
CA LEU A 42 9.91 -18.45 -0.51
C LEU A 42 10.04 -19.92 -0.97
N ASN A 43 9.90 -20.84 -0.03
CA ASN A 43 9.88 -22.27 -0.37
C ASN A 43 8.47 -22.63 -0.84
N GLU A 44 8.28 -22.74 -2.17
CA GLU A 44 6.99 -23.06 -2.79
C GLU A 44 6.37 -24.37 -2.25
N ASN A 45 7.20 -25.38 -1.90
CA ASN A 45 6.71 -26.65 -1.36
C ASN A 45 6.18 -26.47 0.07
N ALA A 46 6.93 -25.78 0.92
CA ALA A 46 6.52 -25.51 2.31
C ALA A 46 5.28 -24.61 2.35
N LEU A 47 5.23 -23.58 1.48
CA LEU A 47 4.07 -22.70 1.36
C LEU A 47 2.83 -23.46 0.85
N ALA A 48 2.97 -24.31 -0.15
CA ALA A 48 1.88 -25.14 -0.63
C ALA A 48 1.32 -26.06 0.46
N ALA A 49 2.19 -26.70 1.23
CA ALA A 49 1.80 -27.53 2.37
C ALA A 49 1.12 -26.71 3.48
N LYS A 50 1.69 -25.54 3.85
CA LYS A 50 1.12 -24.63 4.86
C LYS A 50 -0.27 -24.12 4.48
N LEU A 51 -0.48 -23.82 3.19
CA LEU A 51 -1.74 -23.27 2.67
C LEU A 51 -2.75 -24.36 2.24
N GLY A 52 -2.38 -25.64 2.27
CA GLY A 52 -3.26 -26.74 1.88
C GLY A 52 -3.59 -26.76 0.38
N VAL A 53 -2.67 -26.33 -0.48
CA VAL A 53 -2.88 -26.18 -1.93
C VAL A 53 -1.78 -26.92 -2.72
N SER A 54 -1.98 -27.08 -4.06
CA SER A 54 -0.93 -27.60 -4.94
C SER A 54 0.12 -26.51 -5.24
N ARG A 55 1.31 -26.93 -5.72
CA ARG A 55 2.45 -26.04 -6.01
C ARG A 55 2.21 -25.05 -7.15
N GLY A 56 1.40 -25.43 -8.15
CA GLY A 56 1.13 -24.60 -9.34
C GLY A 56 0.62 -23.22 -9.00
N PRO A 57 -0.51 -23.10 -8.28
CA PRO A 57 -1.06 -21.81 -7.83
C PRO A 57 -0.08 -20.97 -6.97
N VAL A 58 0.75 -21.62 -6.13
CA VAL A 58 1.77 -20.92 -5.33
C VAL A 58 2.85 -20.31 -6.22
N ARG A 59 3.34 -21.07 -7.21
CA ARG A 59 4.32 -20.57 -8.19
C ARG A 59 3.78 -19.38 -8.99
N GLU A 60 2.54 -19.45 -9.45
CA GLU A 60 1.90 -18.35 -10.16
C GLU A 60 1.69 -17.14 -9.25
N ALA A 61 1.37 -17.35 -7.98
CA ALA A 61 1.30 -16.27 -6.99
C ALA A 61 2.67 -15.60 -6.78
N CYS A 62 3.75 -16.38 -6.66
CA CYS A 62 5.12 -15.86 -6.57
C CYS A 62 5.52 -15.03 -7.80
N ARG A 63 5.13 -15.46 -9.02
CA ARG A 63 5.33 -14.66 -10.25
C ARG A 63 4.57 -13.33 -10.19
N GLY A 64 3.34 -13.35 -9.67
CA GLY A 64 2.56 -12.13 -9.45
C GLY A 64 3.21 -11.18 -8.42
N LEU A 65 3.86 -11.73 -7.37
CA LEU A 65 4.64 -10.94 -6.40
C LEU A 65 5.92 -10.36 -7.03
N GLU A 66 6.57 -11.09 -7.92
CA GLU A 66 7.74 -10.58 -8.66
C GLU A 66 7.38 -9.39 -9.55
N GLN A 67 6.27 -9.50 -10.30
CA GLN A 67 5.75 -8.40 -11.11
C GLN A 67 5.39 -7.15 -10.29
N SER A 68 5.03 -7.34 -9.02
CA SER A 68 4.74 -6.24 -8.09
C SER A 68 5.96 -5.74 -7.29
N GLY A 69 7.15 -6.31 -7.55
CA GLY A 69 8.40 -5.87 -6.91
C GLY A 69 8.58 -6.32 -5.45
N LEU A 70 7.71 -7.21 -4.93
CA LEU A 70 7.79 -7.71 -3.55
C LEU A 70 8.79 -8.85 -3.37
N VAL A 71 9.06 -9.58 -4.43
CA VAL A 71 10.04 -10.66 -4.46
C VAL A 71 10.89 -10.57 -5.73
N HIS A 72 12.01 -11.26 -5.74
CA HIS A 72 12.84 -11.43 -6.92
C HIS A 72 13.22 -12.90 -7.11
N VAL A 73 13.37 -13.30 -8.36
CA VAL A 73 13.82 -14.65 -8.71
C VAL A 73 15.32 -14.63 -8.93
N ILE A 74 16.04 -15.50 -8.21
CA ILE A 74 17.44 -15.78 -8.47
C ILE A 74 17.51 -17.12 -9.22
N VAL A 75 18.04 -17.10 -10.44
CA VAL A 75 18.14 -18.29 -11.30
C VAL A 75 18.83 -19.43 -10.54
N ASN A 76 18.24 -20.62 -10.57
CA ASN A 76 18.69 -21.82 -9.86
C ASN A 76 18.71 -21.74 -8.32
N ARG A 77 18.34 -20.62 -7.70
CA ARG A 77 18.30 -20.45 -6.25
C ARG A 77 16.88 -20.30 -5.69
N GLY A 78 15.93 -19.83 -6.49
CA GLY A 78 14.51 -19.70 -6.14
C GLY A 78 14.03 -18.26 -6.00
N VAL A 79 12.90 -18.08 -5.33
CA VAL A 79 12.22 -16.81 -5.10
C VAL A 79 12.59 -16.30 -3.71
N PHE A 80 12.90 -15.02 -3.60
CA PHE A 80 13.28 -14.37 -2.34
C PHE A 80 12.48 -13.09 -2.12
N VAL A 81 12.11 -12.79 -0.87
CA VAL A 81 11.53 -11.49 -0.51
C VAL A 81 12.55 -10.39 -0.81
N ARG A 82 12.13 -9.36 -1.53
CA ARG A 82 13.04 -8.27 -1.93
C ARG A 82 13.54 -7.51 -0.70
N GLU A 83 14.83 -7.26 -0.69
CA GLU A 83 15.46 -6.29 0.19
C GLU A 83 15.52 -4.96 -0.55
N ILE A 84 15.09 -3.90 0.10
CA ILE A 84 15.18 -2.54 -0.42
C ILE A 84 16.21 -1.82 0.43
N SER A 85 17.22 -1.24 -0.20
CA SER A 85 18.23 -0.43 0.49
C SER A 85 17.59 0.84 1.07
N ASN A 86 18.24 1.43 2.07
CA ASN A 86 17.81 2.72 2.63
C ASN A 86 17.73 3.80 1.55
N ARG A 87 18.67 3.79 0.59
CA ARG A 87 18.65 4.71 -0.54
C ARG A 87 17.43 4.54 -1.43
N GLU A 88 17.14 3.31 -1.86
CA GLU A 88 15.93 3.02 -2.67
C GLU A 88 14.65 3.40 -1.92
N ALA A 89 14.60 3.11 -0.62
CA ALA A 89 13.48 3.50 0.22
C ALA A 89 13.31 5.02 0.29
N ALA A 90 14.39 5.78 0.45
CA ALA A 90 14.35 7.24 0.45
C ALA A 90 13.85 7.79 -0.90
N GLU A 91 14.35 7.26 -2.03
CA GLU A 91 13.89 7.62 -3.39
C GLU A 91 12.39 7.33 -3.58
N LEU A 92 11.88 6.20 -3.02
CA LEU A 92 10.45 5.88 -3.05
C LEU A 92 9.62 6.84 -2.19
N TYR A 93 10.14 7.31 -1.05
CA TYR A 93 9.48 8.34 -0.24
C TYR A 93 9.36 9.66 -1.00
N ASP A 94 10.39 10.08 -1.75
CA ASP A 94 10.37 11.31 -2.55
C ASP A 94 9.31 11.23 -3.66
N ILE A 95 9.25 10.12 -4.37
CA ILE A 95 8.20 9.88 -5.39
C ILE A 95 6.81 9.88 -4.73
N ARG A 96 6.66 9.20 -3.60
CA ARG A 96 5.39 9.12 -2.88
C ARG A 96 4.91 10.50 -2.43
N ALA A 97 5.81 11.36 -1.94
CA ALA A 97 5.48 12.72 -1.53
C ALA A 97 4.85 13.51 -2.68
N ALA A 98 5.48 13.49 -3.87
CA ALA A 98 4.96 14.15 -5.07
C ALA A 98 3.60 13.59 -5.53
N LEU A 99 3.42 12.26 -5.50
CA LEU A 99 2.15 11.63 -5.86
C LEU A 99 1.03 11.99 -4.88
N TYR A 100 1.33 12.08 -3.59
CA TYR A 100 0.36 12.44 -2.56
C TYR A 100 -0.01 13.92 -2.62
N ALA A 101 0.95 14.82 -2.91
CA ALA A 101 0.67 16.23 -3.17
C ALA A 101 -0.33 16.39 -4.33
N LEU A 102 -0.11 15.65 -5.43
CA LEU A 102 -1.04 15.65 -6.55
C LEU A 102 -2.42 15.12 -6.16
N ALA A 103 -2.50 14.03 -5.37
CA ALA A 103 -3.77 13.49 -4.90
C ALA A 103 -4.56 14.52 -4.08
N GLY A 104 -3.90 15.18 -3.13
CA GLY A 104 -4.50 16.23 -2.28
C GLY A 104 -5.04 17.40 -3.10
N ARG A 105 -4.26 17.90 -4.05
CA ARG A 105 -4.67 19.00 -4.95
C ARG A 105 -5.88 18.62 -5.79
N LEU A 106 -5.88 17.45 -6.41
CA LEU A 106 -6.99 16.98 -7.26
C LEU A 106 -8.26 16.71 -6.45
N LEU A 107 -8.13 16.13 -5.25
CA LEU A 107 -9.29 15.83 -4.42
C LEU A 107 -9.95 17.09 -3.87
N ALA A 108 -9.19 18.06 -3.40
CA ALA A 108 -9.71 19.29 -2.79
C ALA A 108 -10.71 20.01 -3.71
N SER A 109 -10.50 20.02 -5.03
CA SER A 109 -11.38 20.71 -5.97
C SER A 109 -12.78 20.08 -6.09
N LYS A 110 -12.94 18.79 -5.72
CA LYS A 110 -14.16 18.00 -5.99
C LYS A 110 -14.64 17.14 -4.82
N ILE A 111 -13.99 17.23 -3.66
CA ILE A 111 -14.37 16.42 -2.49
C ILE A 111 -15.84 16.67 -2.12
N THR A 112 -16.55 15.60 -1.83
CA THR A 112 -17.94 15.62 -1.41
C THR A 112 -18.06 15.56 0.12
N LYS A 113 -19.19 16.05 0.67
CA LYS A 113 -19.47 15.94 2.11
C LYS A 113 -19.40 14.49 2.64
N LYS A 114 -19.87 13.52 1.83
CA LYS A 114 -19.79 12.09 2.18
C LYS A 114 -18.35 11.62 2.33
N GLN A 115 -17.47 12.00 1.42
CA GLN A 115 -16.04 11.64 1.47
C GLN A 115 -15.34 12.31 2.66
N VAL A 116 -15.66 13.57 2.97
CA VAL A 116 -15.16 14.25 4.19
C VAL A 116 -15.58 13.47 5.44
N THR A 117 -16.87 13.13 5.55
CA THR A 117 -17.39 12.34 6.70
C THR A 117 -16.65 11.00 6.85
N GLU A 118 -16.38 10.32 5.74
CA GLU A 118 -15.63 9.06 5.73
C GLU A 118 -14.19 9.23 6.19
N LEU A 119 -13.47 10.22 5.67
CA LEU A 119 -12.09 10.51 6.08
C LEU A 119 -12.01 10.91 7.56
N ARG A 120 -12.94 11.74 8.05
CA ARG A 120 -13.01 12.10 9.48
C ARG A 120 -13.31 10.90 10.38
N ARG A 121 -14.13 9.95 9.92
CA ARG A 121 -14.36 8.70 10.65
C ARG A 121 -13.06 7.90 10.78
N MET A 122 -12.29 7.76 9.69
CA MET A 122 -10.99 7.07 9.73
C MET A 122 -9.99 7.76 10.67
N VAL A 123 -9.96 9.09 10.69
CA VAL A 123 -9.11 9.86 11.63
C VAL A 123 -9.49 9.56 13.08
N ARG A 124 -10.78 9.51 13.43
CA ARG A 124 -11.22 9.16 14.79
C ARG A 124 -10.85 7.72 15.16
N GLU A 125 -11.06 6.77 14.28
CA GLU A 125 -10.68 5.36 14.51
C GLU A 125 -9.16 5.21 14.71
N MET A 126 -8.35 5.98 13.98
CA MET A 126 -6.90 6.03 14.18
C MET A 126 -6.51 6.71 15.50
N GLU A 127 -7.25 7.72 15.95
CA GLU A 127 -7.01 8.38 17.25
C GLU A 127 -7.21 7.39 18.40
N GLU A 128 -8.32 6.65 18.38
CA GLU A 128 -8.61 5.61 19.39
C GLU A 128 -7.52 4.54 19.44
N ALA A 129 -7.02 4.10 18.28
CA ALA A 129 -5.93 3.13 18.20
C ALA A 129 -4.59 3.72 18.69
N ALA A 130 -4.31 4.99 18.39
CA ALA A 130 -3.11 5.68 18.82
C ALA A 130 -3.09 5.92 20.34
N ASP A 131 -4.23 6.23 20.94
CA ASP A 131 -4.37 6.41 22.40
C ASP A 131 -4.12 5.12 23.18
N LYS A 132 -4.49 3.98 22.62
CA LYS A 132 -4.25 2.64 23.17
C LYS A 132 -2.87 2.08 22.83
N GLY A 133 -2.11 2.72 21.96
CA GLY A 133 -0.82 2.21 21.48
C GLY A 133 -0.94 1.00 20.54
N GLU A 134 -2.12 0.78 19.92
CA GLU A 134 -2.44 -0.38 19.10
C GLU A 134 -1.96 -0.22 17.65
N LEU A 135 -0.65 -0.33 17.42
CA LEU A 135 -0.05 -0.21 16.07
C LEU A 135 -0.68 -1.17 15.05
N ASN A 136 -1.03 -2.38 15.45
CA ASN A 136 -1.63 -3.38 14.57
C ASN A 136 -3.05 -2.99 14.10
N VAL A 137 -3.73 -2.09 14.82
CA VAL A 137 -5.02 -1.51 14.44
C VAL A 137 -4.80 -0.21 13.66
N PHE A 138 -3.90 0.65 14.14
CA PHE A 138 -3.59 1.94 13.52
C PHE A 138 -3.05 1.79 12.09
N TYR A 139 -2.09 0.90 11.87
CA TYR A 139 -1.40 0.78 10.59
C TYR A 139 -2.33 0.45 9.41
N PRO A 140 -3.22 -0.55 9.47
CA PRO A 140 -4.19 -0.79 8.39
C PRO A 140 -5.13 0.39 8.14
N LEU A 141 -5.57 1.09 9.18
CA LEU A 141 -6.41 2.28 9.05
C LEU A 141 -5.67 3.42 8.33
N ASN A 142 -4.40 3.64 8.71
CA ASN A 142 -3.53 4.62 8.06
C ASN A 142 -3.33 4.30 6.56
N VAL A 143 -3.14 3.04 6.20
CA VAL A 143 -3.05 2.61 4.80
C VAL A 143 -4.33 2.97 4.06
N ARG A 144 -5.49 2.55 4.60
CA ARG A 144 -6.82 2.80 4.01
C ARG A 144 -7.14 4.29 3.87
N PHE A 145 -6.74 5.11 4.84
CA PHE A 145 -6.93 6.56 4.78
C PHE A 145 -6.22 7.18 3.57
N HIS A 146 -4.96 6.85 3.37
CA HIS A 146 -4.20 7.35 2.23
C HIS A 146 -4.71 6.81 0.89
N GLU A 147 -5.07 5.54 0.83
CA GLU A 147 -5.68 4.94 -0.36
C GLU A 147 -7.01 5.60 -0.72
N ALA A 148 -7.85 5.91 0.28
CA ALA A 148 -9.11 6.60 0.07
C ALA A 148 -8.89 7.99 -0.56
N ILE A 149 -7.93 8.78 -0.07
CA ILE A 149 -7.59 10.10 -0.64
C ILE A 149 -7.18 9.96 -2.11
N VAL A 150 -6.29 9.01 -2.41
CA VAL A 150 -5.84 8.76 -3.79
C VAL A 150 -7.00 8.28 -4.68
N GLN A 151 -7.83 7.38 -4.20
CA GLN A 151 -9.00 6.87 -4.93
C GLN A 151 -10.03 7.97 -5.18
N PHE A 152 -10.34 8.79 -4.16
CA PHE A 152 -11.28 9.91 -4.26
C PHE A 152 -10.76 11.02 -5.19
N SER A 153 -9.43 11.11 -5.42
CA SER A 153 -8.87 12.00 -6.43
C SER A 153 -9.36 11.70 -7.85
N GLY A 154 -9.89 10.48 -8.07
CA GLY A 154 -10.46 10.04 -9.36
C GLY A 154 -9.44 9.90 -10.49
N ASN A 155 -8.15 9.94 -10.20
CA ASN A 155 -7.09 9.74 -11.18
C ASN A 155 -6.60 8.28 -11.15
N GLY A 156 -7.08 7.45 -12.09
CA GLY A 156 -6.74 6.02 -12.11
C GLY A 156 -5.25 5.72 -12.33
N ARG A 157 -4.53 6.59 -13.07
CA ARG A 157 -3.08 6.44 -13.23
C ARG A 157 -2.33 6.73 -11.95
N LEU A 158 -2.72 7.80 -11.25
CA LEU A 158 -2.18 8.13 -9.93
C LEU A 158 -2.40 6.99 -8.93
N LEU A 159 -3.61 6.41 -8.92
CA LEU A 159 -3.91 5.25 -8.07
C LEU A 159 -2.99 4.07 -8.36
N SER A 160 -2.77 3.72 -9.64
CA SER A 160 -1.87 2.63 -10.01
C SER A 160 -0.43 2.89 -9.56
N MET A 161 0.09 4.11 -9.74
CA MET A 161 1.44 4.49 -9.33
C MET A 161 1.60 4.46 -7.80
N CYS A 162 0.66 5.04 -7.06
CA CYS A 162 0.65 4.98 -5.60
C CYS A 162 0.62 3.54 -5.08
N THR A 163 -0.20 2.67 -5.69
CA THR A 163 -0.29 1.26 -5.30
C THR A 163 1.05 0.54 -5.51
N SER A 164 1.77 0.81 -6.61
CA SER A 164 3.10 0.22 -6.85
C SER A 164 4.09 0.66 -5.78
N VAL A 165 4.23 1.97 -5.57
CA VAL A 165 5.12 2.54 -4.54
C VAL A 165 4.78 2.00 -3.13
N HIS A 166 3.49 1.90 -2.80
CA HIS A 166 3.05 1.38 -1.49
C HIS A 166 3.48 -0.06 -1.25
N ARG A 167 3.40 -0.93 -2.25
CA ARG A 167 3.83 -2.32 -2.14
C ARG A 167 5.31 -2.44 -1.83
N GLU A 168 6.14 -1.65 -2.49
CA GLU A 168 7.57 -1.66 -2.28
C GLU A 168 7.96 -1.11 -0.90
N MET A 169 7.22 -0.11 -0.39
CA MET A 169 7.55 0.60 0.86
C MET A 169 6.95 0.01 2.14
N HIS A 170 6.17 -1.07 2.07
CA HIS A 170 5.37 -1.52 3.23
C HIS A 170 6.20 -1.76 4.50
N LEU A 171 7.41 -2.31 4.40
CA LEU A 171 8.31 -2.57 5.53
C LEU A 171 8.78 -1.28 6.22
N PHE A 172 9.04 -0.21 5.45
CA PHE A 172 9.52 1.06 5.98
C PHE A 172 8.42 1.91 6.60
N ARG A 173 7.22 1.91 6.04
CA ARG A 173 6.08 2.69 6.55
C ARG A 173 5.70 2.31 7.98
N ARG A 174 5.76 1.03 8.32
CA ARG A 174 5.46 0.53 9.66
C ARG A 174 6.49 0.99 10.68
N ARG A 175 7.78 1.02 10.29
CA ARG A 175 8.89 1.41 11.19
C ARG A 175 8.74 2.81 11.76
N THR A 176 8.29 3.79 10.96
CA THR A 176 8.08 5.16 11.47
C THR A 176 6.93 5.24 12.47
N LEU A 177 5.84 4.52 12.23
CA LEU A 177 4.68 4.56 13.11
C LEU A 177 4.91 3.84 14.45
N ASP A 178 5.88 2.92 14.50
CA ASP A 178 6.29 2.21 15.71
C ASP A 178 7.15 3.06 16.66
N MET A 179 7.64 4.21 16.18
CA MET A 179 8.40 5.15 17.02
C MET A 179 7.50 5.78 18.09
N PRO A 180 8.01 6.02 19.32
CA PRO A 180 7.22 6.59 20.42
C PRO A 180 6.50 7.88 20.03
N GLY A 181 5.19 7.94 20.28
CA GLY A 181 4.34 9.12 20.01
C GLY A 181 4.04 9.38 18.53
N ARG A 182 4.65 8.65 17.59
CA ARG A 182 4.52 8.95 16.15
C ARG A 182 3.10 8.72 15.61
N MET A 183 2.36 7.74 16.12
CA MET A 183 0.97 7.53 15.73
C MET A 183 0.10 8.78 16.00
N LYS A 184 0.23 9.40 17.18
CA LYS A 184 -0.52 10.62 17.55
C LYS A 184 -0.15 11.80 16.65
N ILE A 185 1.15 12.02 16.42
CA ILE A 185 1.65 13.08 15.54
C ILE A 185 1.13 12.87 14.11
N SER A 186 1.26 11.65 13.58
CA SER A 186 0.78 11.29 12.24
C SER A 186 -0.73 11.54 12.12
N ASN A 187 -1.52 11.18 13.15
CA ASN A 187 -2.97 11.37 13.09
C ASN A 187 -3.38 12.84 13.16
N ALA A 188 -2.67 13.68 13.92
CA ALA A 188 -2.89 15.13 13.90
C ALA A 188 -2.60 15.76 12.51
N GLU A 189 -1.57 15.24 11.82
CA GLU A 189 -1.29 15.60 10.43
C GLU A 189 -2.43 15.18 9.49
N HIS A 190 -3.02 13.98 9.67
CA HIS A 190 -4.18 13.53 8.90
C HIS A 190 -5.41 14.43 9.13
N ALA A 191 -5.68 14.84 10.37
CA ALA A 191 -6.76 15.77 10.67
C ALA A 191 -6.59 17.08 9.90
N SER A 192 -5.37 17.65 9.90
CA SER A 192 -5.04 18.89 9.18
C SER A 192 -5.20 18.73 7.65
N ILE A 193 -4.88 17.56 7.10
CA ILE A 193 -5.11 17.24 5.68
C ILE A 193 -6.60 17.27 5.38
N VAL A 194 -7.43 16.62 6.22
CA VAL A 194 -8.90 16.58 6.02
C VAL A 194 -9.49 18.00 6.11
N ASP A 195 -9.02 18.84 7.03
CA ASP A 195 -9.45 20.24 7.14
C ASP A 195 -9.16 21.04 5.87
N ALA A 196 -7.97 20.87 5.28
CA ALA A 196 -7.61 21.55 4.04
C ALA A 196 -8.42 21.03 2.84
N LEU A 197 -8.72 19.72 2.80
CA LEU A 197 -9.58 19.12 1.77
C LEU A 197 -11.02 19.64 1.89
N GLU A 198 -11.61 19.66 3.10
CA GLU A 198 -12.97 20.15 3.36
C GLU A 198 -13.12 21.63 2.99
N ALA A 199 -12.10 22.44 3.31
CA ALA A 199 -12.04 23.83 2.93
C ALA A 199 -11.77 24.05 1.43
N LYS A 200 -11.56 22.97 0.65
CA LYS A 200 -11.22 23.00 -0.79
C LYS A 200 -9.96 23.78 -1.13
N HIS A 201 -9.02 23.88 -0.20
CA HIS A 201 -7.74 24.56 -0.38
C HIS A 201 -6.71 23.62 -1.00
N GLY A 202 -6.72 23.46 -2.35
CA GLY A 202 -5.93 22.49 -3.09
C GLY A 202 -4.43 22.57 -2.83
N ASP A 203 -3.85 23.78 -2.86
CA ASP A 203 -2.40 23.95 -2.62
C ASP A 203 -2.01 23.68 -1.17
N ARG A 204 -2.89 23.97 -0.21
CA ARG A 204 -2.66 23.63 1.20
C ARG A 204 -2.75 22.12 1.41
N ALA A 205 -3.76 21.47 0.84
CA ALA A 205 -3.90 20.01 0.91
C ALA A 205 -2.69 19.31 0.28
N ALA A 206 -2.21 19.80 -0.86
CA ALA A 206 -1.01 19.27 -1.52
C ALA A 206 0.22 19.36 -0.63
N ARG A 207 0.52 20.55 -0.08
CA ARG A 207 1.66 20.73 0.85
C ARG A 207 1.57 19.84 2.08
N LEU A 208 0.40 19.79 2.74
CA LEU A 208 0.23 18.96 3.93
C LEU A 208 0.42 17.47 3.65
N MET A 209 -0.04 16.99 2.49
CA MET A 209 0.17 15.60 2.05
C MET A 209 1.64 15.31 1.76
N GLU A 210 2.35 16.23 1.13
CA GLU A 210 3.78 16.14 0.85
C GLU A 210 4.60 16.14 2.14
N ASP A 211 4.41 17.14 3.00
CA ASP A 211 5.11 17.30 4.27
C ASP A 211 4.93 16.08 5.18
N HIS A 212 3.71 15.53 5.23
CA HIS A 212 3.41 14.32 5.99
C HIS A 212 4.30 13.13 5.58
N VAL A 213 4.53 12.96 4.28
CA VAL A 213 5.39 11.90 3.75
C VAL A 213 6.86 12.21 4.00
N LEU A 214 7.30 13.45 3.72
CA LEU A 214 8.70 13.88 3.88
C LEU A 214 9.16 13.83 5.34
N LYS A 215 8.30 14.15 6.31
CA LYS A 215 8.62 13.96 7.74
C LYS A 215 8.92 12.50 8.09
N SER A 216 8.18 11.56 7.50
CA SER A 216 8.46 10.13 7.71
C SER A 216 9.78 9.70 7.05
N ARG A 217 10.10 10.26 5.88
CA ARG A 217 11.40 10.08 5.22
C ARG A 217 12.54 10.60 6.08
N GLU A 218 12.40 11.83 6.58
CA GLU A 218 13.42 12.49 7.38
C GLU A 218 13.74 11.71 8.67
N LEU A 219 12.73 11.17 9.32
CA LEU A 219 12.90 10.33 10.51
C LEU A 219 13.67 9.04 10.25
N LEU A 220 13.59 8.48 9.05
CA LEU A 220 14.25 7.21 8.70
C LEU A 220 15.64 7.41 8.07
N PHE A 221 15.79 8.46 7.27
CA PHE A 221 16.92 8.61 6.34
C PHE A 221 17.58 10.00 6.40
N GLY A 222 17.13 10.90 7.29
CA GLY A 222 17.59 12.29 7.32
C GLY A 222 16.90 13.21 6.31
N PRO A 223 17.30 14.50 6.27
CA PRO A 223 16.70 15.52 5.40
C PRO A 223 16.77 15.17 3.92
N LEU A 224 15.88 15.77 3.11
CA LEU A 224 15.88 15.61 1.67
C LEU A 224 17.24 16.00 1.07
N GLY A 225 17.78 15.14 0.19
CA GLY A 225 19.10 15.34 -0.42
C GLY A 225 20.28 14.78 0.37
N THR A 226 20.07 14.27 1.60
CA THR A 226 21.10 13.51 2.33
C THR A 226 21.18 12.09 1.76
N PRO A 227 22.37 11.55 1.45
CA PRO A 227 22.52 10.15 1.09
C PRO A 227 21.98 9.27 2.22
N ALA A 228 21.14 8.31 1.88
CA ALA A 228 20.67 7.28 2.80
C ALA A 228 21.63 6.09 2.68
N ASP A 229 22.55 5.97 3.62
CA ASP A 229 23.53 4.87 3.70
C ASP A 229 22.88 3.52 4.08
#